data_49b64306953c85bf33fbec3dd74f2175
#
_entry.id   49b64306953c85bf33fbec3dd74f2175
#
_cell.length_a   1.000
_cell.length_b   1.000
_cell.length_c   1.000
_cell.angle_alpha   90.00
_cell.angle_beta   90.00
_cell.angle_gamma   90.00
#
_symmetry.space_group_name_H-M   'P 1'
#
loop_
_entity.id
_entity.type
_entity.pdbx_description
1 polymer ?
#
loop_
_entity_poly.entity_id
_entity_poly.type
_entity_poly.pdbx_seq_one_letter_code
_entity_poly.pdbx_strand_id
1 'polypeptide(L)'
;MSLNIASINIERSRHLARVEAFITRQRPDLLCLQELCERDIPFFEALMGGPMFFAPMARYPEEGPTNIVGVGMIARHDALLDVAAEYYSGSPERIQEMAFITAEGKRMADPLSIAEVMLSATVRGLRVAVTHLNVTPLGTSTPYQRESAGKLIQLAQAQAQRNGDLLLTGDFNAPRGRATFDLIAEHFIDGVPPHYTSSIDGSLHRAGDIPFMVDGLFHTPGYRLENVRMSTGVSDHCALSCRVSKT
;
A
#
# COMPACT_ATOMS: atom_id res chain seq x y z
N MET A 1 -22.64 -1.54 8.19
CA MET A 1 -21.49 -2.41 8.54
C MET A 1 -20.24 -1.56 8.55
N SER A 2 -19.24 -1.87 9.38
CA SER A 2 -17.98 -1.13 9.45
C SER A 2 -16.80 -2.09 9.56
N LEU A 3 -15.61 -1.62 9.20
CA LEU A 3 -14.39 -2.41 9.14
C LEU A 3 -13.24 -1.57 9.70
N ASN A 4 -12.46 -2.10 10.65
CA ASN A 4 -11.22 -1.47 11.10
C ASN A 4 -10.09 -1.95 10.19
N ILE A 5 -9.41 -1.02 9.55
CA ILE A 5 -8.38 -1.30 8.55
C ILE A 5 -7.04 -0.77 9.05
N ALA A 6 -5.97 -1.49 8.75
CA ALA A 6 -4.61 -0.99 8.85
C ALA A 6 -3.89 -1.17 7.50
N SER A 7 -3.11 -0.18 7.10
CA SER A 7 -2.24 -0.20 5.92
C SER A 7 -0.82 0.16 6.34
N ILE A 8 0.16 -0.65 5.93
CA ILE A 8 1.55 -0.52 6.37
C ILE A 8 2.50 -0.94 5.25
N ASN A 9 3.42 -0.07 4.85
CA ASN A 9 4.65 -0.49 4.20
C ASN A 9 5.59 -1.04 5.28
N ILE A 10 5.97 -2.33 5.18
CA ILE A 10 6.70 -3.05 6.25
C ILE A 10 8.20 -3.15 6.02
N GLU A 11 8.74 -2.50 5.00
CA GLU A 11 10.14 -2.61 4.58
C GLU A 11 10.64 -4.08 4.59
N ARG A 12 9.88 -4.95 3.96
CA ARG A 12 10.17 -6.39 3.87
C ARG A 12 10.14 -7.06 5.27
N SER A 13 11.13 -7.87 5.58
CA SER A 13 11.20 -8.60 6.86
C SER A 13 11.86 -7.80 8.00
N ARG A 14 12.17 -6.51 7.79
CA ARG A 14 13.05 -5.76 8.74
C ARG A 14 12.38 -5.42 10.06
N HIS A 15 11.07 -5.18 10.04
CA HIS A 15 10.34 -4.66 11.20
C HIS A 15 9.26 -5.61 11.75
N LEU A 16 9.32 -6.91 11.44
CA LEU A 16 8.26 -7.88 11.76
C LEU A 16 7.82 -7.84 13.23
N ALA A 17 8.74 -7.80 14.19
CA ALA A 17 8.39 -7.75 15.61
C ALA A 17 7.62 -6.47 16.02
N ARG A 18 7.93 -5.33 15.38
CA ARG A 18 7.22 -4.06 15.61
C ARG A 18 5.83 -4.08 14.98
N VAL A 19 5.76 -4.60 13.75
CA VAL A 19 4.50 -4.80 13.00
C VAL A 19 3.58 -5.75 13.77
N GLU A 20 4.11 -6.86 14.30
CA GLU A 20 3.37 -7.80 15.17
C GLU A 20 2.79 -7.11 16.40
N ALA A 21 3.62 -6.35 17.13
CA ALA A 21 3.17 -5.61 18.31
C ALA A 21 2.06 -4.59 17.98
N PHE A 22 2.16 -3.93 16.83
CA PHE A 22 1.12 -3.02 16.35
C PHE A 22 -0.17 -3.78 16.03
N ILE A 23 -0.11 -4.85 15.23
CA ILE A 23 -1.29 -5.65 14.82
C ILE A 23 -1.97 -6.27 16.06
N THR A 24 -1.19 -6.78 17.02
CA THR A 24 -1.71 -7.36 18.25
C THR A 24 -2.46 -6.34 19.10
N ARG A 25 -1.96 -5.10 19.19
CA ARG A 25 -2.57 -4.01 19.93
C ARG A 25 -3.80 -3.42 19.23
N GLN A 26 -3.70 -3.16 17.92
CA GLN A 26 -4.76 -2.51 17.14
C GLN A 26 -5.87 -3.47 16.71
N ARG A 27 -5.56 -4.75 16.54
CA ARG A 27 -6.48 -5.82 16.12
C ARG A 27 -7.34 -5.41 14.92
N PRO A 28 -6.71 -5.02 13.78
CA PRO A 28 -7.47 -4.65 12.59
C PRO A 28 -8.31 -5.83 12.10
N ASP A 29 -9.48 -5.54 11.53
CA ASP A 29 -10.30 -6.53 10.83
C ASP A 29 -9.69 -6.90 9.47
N LEU A 30 -9.07 -5.89 8.81
CA LEU A 30 -8.37 -6.03 7.54
C LEU A 30 -6.99 -5.38 7.61
N LEU A 31 -5.98 -6.12 7.19
CA LEU A 31 -4.60 -5.65 7.09
C LEU A 31 -4.18 -5.61 5.62
N CYS A 32 -3.69 -4.47 5.18
CA CYS A 32 -3.13 -4.21 3.85
C CYS A 32 -1.63 -3.93 3.99
N LEU A 33 -0.79 -4.66 3.28
CA LEU A 33 0.66 -4.59 3.39
C LEU A 33 1.31 -4.21 2.06
N GLN A 34 2.34 -3.39 2.13
CA GLN A 34 3.24 -3.09 1.03
C GLN A 34 4.66 -3.57 1.41
N GLU A 35 5.48 -3.83 0.41
CA GLU A 35 6.80 -4.49 0.55
C GLU A 35 6.75 -5.81 1.32
N LEU A 36 5.65 -6.54 1.24
CA LEU A 36 5.53 -7.86 1.85
C LEU A 36 6.43 -8.87 1.12
N CYS A 37 7.33 -9.54 1.87
CA CYS A 37 8.05 -10.71 1.37
C CYS A 37 7.14 -11.94 1.34
N GLU A 38 7.11 -12.67 0.24
CA GLU A 38 6.33 -13.91 0.09
C GLU A 38 6.63 -14.93 1.22
N ARG A 39 7.89 -15.03 1.66
CA ARG A 39 8.32 -15.90 2.76
C ARG A 39 7.69 -15.56 4.11
N ASP A 40 7.21 -14.35 4.31
CA ASP A 40 6.62 -13.88 5.57
C ASP A 40 5.09 -14.08 5.61
N ILE A 41 4.49 -14.58 4.53
CA ILE A 41 3.04 -14.87 4.47
C ILE A 41 2.58 -15.77 5.63
N PRO A 42 3.25 -16.91 5.95
CA PRO A 42 2.81 -17.77 7.06
C PRO A 42 2.82 -17.06 8.42
N PHE A 43 3.72 -16.10 8.62
CA PHE A 43 3.76 -15.30 9.85
C PHE A 43 2.48 -14.45 9.99
N PHE A 44 2.06 -13.77 8.94
CA PHE A 44 0.86 -12.94 8.98
C PHE A 44 -0.42 -13.79 9.02
N GLU A 45 -0.46 -14.94 8.36
CA GLU A 45 -1.57 -15.88 8.44
C GLU A 45 -1.78 -16.40 9.88
N ALA A 46 -0.69 -16.77 10.57
CA ALA A 46 -0.75 -17.15 11.97
C ALA A 46 -1.21 -16.01 12.88
N LEU A 47 -0.76 -14.77 12.63
CA LEU A 47 -1.09 -13.60 13.43
C LEU A 47 -2.53 -13.11 13.24
N MET A 48 -3.04 -13.19 12.02
CA MET A 48 -4.39 -12.70 11.66
C MET A 48 -5.47 -13.79 11.72
N GLY A 49 -5.08 -15.05 11.59
CA GLY A 49 -6.00 -16.20 11.67
C GLY A 49 -6.82 -16.44 10.39
N GLY A 50 -6.27 -16.13 9.22
CA GLY A 50 -6.91 -16.32 7.93
C GLY A 50 -5.88 -16.44 6.79
N PRO A 51 -6.30 -16.73 5.56
CA PRO A 51 -5.41 -16.80 4.41
C PRO A 51 -5.01 -15.40 3.93
N MET A 52 -3.73 -15.26 3.55
CA MET A 52 -3.19 -14.07 2.90
C MET A 52 -3.42 -14.17 1.38
N PHE A 53 -3.97 -13.10 0.80
CA PHE A 53 -3.89 -12.88 -0.63
C PHE A 53 -2.69 -11.98 -0.92
N PHE A 54 -1.86 -12.41 -1.86
CA PHE A 54 -0.60 -11.79 -2.20
C PHE A 54 -0.52 -11.54 -3.70
N ALA A 55 -0.08 -10.36 -4.10
CA ALA A 55 0.20 -10.01 -5.48
C ALA A 55 1.69 -9.64 -5.63
N PRO A 56 2.47 -10.47 -6.36
CA PRO A 56 3.90 -10.27 -6.51
C PRO A 56 4.22 -9.05 -7.39
N MET A 57 5.28 -8.30 -7.04
CA MET A 57 5.72 -7.12 -7.80
C MET A 57 7.13 -7.25 -8.35
N ALA A 58 8.07 -7.74 -7.56
CA ALA A 58 9.46 -7.91 -7.99
C ALA A 58 10.16 -9.00 -7.18
N ARG A 59 11.22 -9.60 -7.76
CA ARG A 59 12.18 -10.40 -7.01
C ARG A 59 13.25 -9.48 -6.45
N TYR A 60 13.46 -9.51 -5.13
CA TYR A 60 14.37 -8.61 -4.45
C TYR A 60 15.70 -9.32 -4.14
N PRO A 61 16.78 -9.08 -4.90
CA PRO A 61 18.01 -9.86 -4.78
C PRO A 61 18.70 -9.72 -3.42
N GLU A 62 18.58 -8.56 -2.76
CA GLU A 62 19.17 -8.30 -1.44
C GLU A 62 18.53 -9.12 -0.31
N GLU A 63 17.33 -9.65 -0.53
CA GLU A 63 16.59 -10.51 0.43
C GLU A 63 16.75 -12.01 0.12
N GLY A 64 17.60 -12.34 -0.83
CA GLY A 64 17.85 -13.71 -1.29
C GLY A 64 17.31 -13.98 -2.69
N PRO A 65 17.89 -14.95 -3.41
CA PRO A 65 17.65 -15.14 -4.85
C PRO A 65 16.22 -15.55 -5.21
N THR A 66 15.46 -16.06 -4.25
CA THR A 66 14.08 -16.53 -4.48
C THR A 66 13.03 -15.61 -3.84
N ASN A 67 13.46 -14.55 -3.16
CA ASN A 67 12.50 -13.74 -2.42
C ASN A 67 11.73 -12.78 -3.32
N ILE A 68 10.41 -12.99 -3.38
CA ILE A 68 9.47 -12.13 -4.08
C ILE A 68 8.87 -11.16 -3.07
N VAL A 69 8.76 -9.91 -3.49
CA VAL A 69 8.16 -8.81 -2.72
C VAL A 69 6.95 -8.29 -3.48
N GLY A 70 5.90 -7.96 -2.77
CA GLY A 70 4.67 -7.47 -3.35
C GLY A 70 3.75 -6.79 -2.35
N VAL A 71 2.47 -6.73 -2.69
CA VAL A 71 1.41 -6.28 -1.79
C VAL A 71 0.58 -7.44 -1.29
N GLY A 72 0.07 -7.33 -0.07
CA GLY A 72 -0.74 -8.37 0.56
C GLY A 72 -1.99 -7.82 1.24
N MET A 73 -3.01 -8.67 1.33
CA MET A 73 -4.26 -8.38 2.01
C MET A 73 -4.71 -9.62 2.80
N ILE A 74 -5.05 -9.42 4.07
CA ILE A 74 -5.54 -10.49 4.94
C ILE A 74 -6.62 -9.96 5.89
N ALA A 75 -7.72 -10.70 6.01
CA ALA A 75 -8.80 -10.38 6.94
C ALA A 75 -8.72 -11.26 8.18
N ARG A 76 -9.03 -10.66 9.33
CA ARG A 76 -9.16 -11.36 10.62
C ARG A 76 -10.55 -11.97 10.72
N HIS A 77 -10.63 -13.30 10.74
CA HIS A 77 -11.89 -14.04 10.93
C HIS A 77 -12.98 -13.80 9.86
N ASP A 78 -12.70 -13.07 8.79
CA ASP A 78 -13.61 -12.81 7.69
C ASP A 78 -13.07 -13.42 6.39
N ALA A 79 -13.97 -13.69 5.45
CA ALA A 79 -13.57 -14.06 4.11
C ALA A 79 -13.29 -12.82 3.25
N LEU A 80 -12.23 -12.87 2.48
CA LEU A 80 -12.00 -11.95 1.37
C LEU A 80 -12.76 -12.49 0.15
N LEU A 81 -13.74 -11.75 -0.33
CA LEU A 81 -14.57 -12.12 -1.48
C LEU A 81 -14.14 -11.32 -2.70
N ASP A 82 -14.41 -11.84 -3.90
CA ASP A 82 -14.14 -11.18 -5.18
C ASP A 82 -12.72 -10.61 -5.28
N VAL A 83 -11.74 -11.40 -4.82
CA VAL A 83 -10.33 -10.99 -4.83
C VAL A 83 -9.85 -10.85 -6.26
N ALA A 84 -9.25 -9.70 -6.57
CA ALA A 84 -8.68 -9.41 -7.89
C ALA A 84 -7.32 -8.73 -7.76
N ALA A 85 -6.33 -9.21 -8.51
CA ALA A 85 -5.04 -8.57 -8.70
C ALA A 85 -4.99 -8.02 -10.12
N GLU A 86 -5.08 -6.69 -10.27
CA GLU A 86 -5.11 -6.00 -11.55
C GLU A 86 -3.79 -5.24 -11.74
N TYR A 87 -2.95 -5.75 -12.65
CA TYR A 87 -1.65 -5.14 -12.94
C TYR A 87 -1.82 -3.96 -13.89
N TYR A 88 -1.29 -2.81 -13.53
CA TYR A 88 -1.29 -1.60 -14.36
C TYR A 88 0.09 -1.29 -14.95
N SER A 89 1.14 -1.99 -14.48
CA SER A 89 2.46 -2.06 -15.12
C SER A 89 3.05 -3.45 -14.88
N GLY A 90 3.75 -4.00 -15.88
CA GLY A 90 4.29 -5.36 -15.80
C GLY A 90 3.21 -6.45 -15.84
N SER A 91 3.53 -7.65 -15.32
CA SER A 91 2.66 -8.83 -15.40
C SER A 91 3.05 -9.86 -14.31
N PRO A 92 2.08 -10.58 -13.73
CA PRO A 92 2.35 -11.62 -12.73
C PRO A 92 3.11 -12.83 -13.28
N GLU A 93 2.99 -13.12 -14.60
CA GLU A 93 3.70 -14.22 -15.26
C GLU A 93 5.19 -13.92 -15.45
N ARG A 94 5.61 -12.68 -15.24
CA ARG A 94 6.95 -12.20 -15.53
C ARG A 94 7.51 -11.32 -14.43
N ILE A 95 7.56 -11.87 -13.21
CA ILE A 95 8.16 -11.17 -12.08
C ILE A 95 9.68 -11.07 -12.30
N GLN A 96 10.13 -9.86 -12.53
CA GLN A 96 11.52 -9.54 -12.81
C GLN A 96 12.34 -9.44 -11.52
N GLU A 97 13.65 -9.61 -11.64
CA GLU A 97 14.57 -9.19 -10.60
C GLU A 97 14.63 -7.66 -10.57
N MET A 98 14.48 -7.08 -9.39
CA MET A 98 14.55 -5.64 -9.20
C MET A 98 15.93 -5.13 -9.60
N ALA A 99 15.96 -4.31 -10.64
CA ALA A 99 17.14 -3.57 -11.06
C ALA A 99 17.28 -2.25 -10.29
N PHE A 100 18.48 -1.72 -10.29
CA PHE A 100 18.76 -0.42 -9.66
C PHE A 100 19.41 0.50 -10.67
N ILE A 101 18.96 1.74 -10.68
CA ILE A 101 19.52 2.83 -11.49
C ILE A 101 20.05 3.94 -10.59
N THR A 102 20.89 4.79 -11.16
CA THR A 102 21.30 6.04 -10.49
C THR A 102 20.56 7.20 -11.15
N ALA A 103 19.70 7.85 -10.39
CA ALA A 103 18.97 9.04 -10.83
C ALA A 103 19.26 10.18 -9.83
N GLU A 104 19.59 11.36 -10.33
CA GLU A 104 19.95 12.53 -9.52
C GLU A 104 21.01 12.24 -8.46
N GLY A 105 22.01 11.40 -8.81
CA GLY A 105 23.09 11.00 -7.92
C GLY A 105 22.71 10.01 -6.81
N LYS A 106 21.48 9.48 -6.81
CA LYS A 106 21.00 8.49 -5.84
C LYS A 106 20.71 7.16 -6.52
N ARG A 107 21.12 6.07 -5.86
CA ARG A 107 20.70 4.71 -6.25
C ARG A 107 19.24 4.52 -5.87
N MET A 108 18.42 4.10 -6.81
CA MET A 108 17.01 3.79 -6.62
C MET A 108 16.59 2.60 -7.46
N ALA A 109 15.45 2.00 -7.14
CA ALA A 109 14.89 0.94 -7.95
C ALA A 109 14.54 1.46 -9.36
N ASP A 110 14.83 0.66 -10.38
CA ASP A 110 14.36 0.91 -11.74
C ASP A 110 12.87 0.59 -11.81
N PRO A 111 11.99 1.58 -12.05
CA PRO A 111 10.56 1.34 -12.10
C PRO A 111 10.14 0.33 -13.17
N LEU A 112 10.92 0.16 -14.24
CA LEU A 112 10.64 -0.81 -15.31
C LEU A 112 10.91 -2.26 -14.88
N SER A 113 11.60 -2.49 -13.77
CA SER A 113 11.86 -3.81 -13.21
C SER A 113 10.82 -4.24 -12.15
N ILE A 114 9.84 -3.39 -11.86
CA ILE A 114 8.81 -3.62 -10.84
C ILE A 114 7.44 -3.70 -11.53
N ALA A 115 6.73 -4.78 -11.33
CA ALA A 115 5.32 -4.85 -11.71
C ALA A 115 4.49 -4.07 -10.68
N GLU A 116 3.59 -3.22 -11.16
CA GLU A 116 2.71 -2.43 -10.30
C GLU A 116 1.29 -3.01 -10.36
N VAL A 117 0.69 -3.23 -9.21
CA VAL A 117 -0.57 -3.96 -9.08
C VAL A 117 -1.51 -3.29 -8.08
N MET A 118 -2.80 -3.34 -8.36
CA MET A 118 -3.87 -3.07 -7.41
C MET A 118 -4.48 -4.41 -6.99
N LEU A 119 -4.25 -4.83 -5.74
CA LEU A 119 -4.90 -5.98 -5.14
C LEU A 119 -6.17 -5.52 -4.42
N SER A 120 -7.31 -6.07 -4.75
CA SER A 120 -8.59 -5.63 -4.20
C SER A 120 -9.46 -6.79 -3.76
N ALA A 121 -10.28 -6.59 -2.73
CA ALA A 121 -11.22 -7.58 -2.21
C ALA A 121 -12.44 -6.92 -1.57
N THR A 122 -13.51 -7.69 -1.41
CA THR A 122 -14.70 -7.30 -0.65
C THR A 122 -14.71 -7.99 0.71
N VAL A 123 -14.81 -7.19 1.78
CA VAL A 123 -14.91 -7.67 3.17
C VAL A 123 -16.13 -7.03 3.82
N ARG A 124 -17.03 -7.82 4.37
CA ARG A 124 -18.30 -7.34 4.98
C ARG A 124 -19.05 -6.35 4.06
N GLY A 125 -19.02 -6.59 2.74
CA GLY A 125 -19.69 -5.74 1.75
C GLY A 125 -19.02 -4.38 1.50
N LEU A 126 -17.78 -4.19 1.96
CA LEU A 126 -16.94 -3.03 1.69
C LEU A 126 -15.81 -3.43 0.72
N ARG A 127 -15.66 -2.72 -0.39
CA ARG A 127 -14.58 -2.93 -1.37
C ARG A 127 -13.35 -2.15 -0.93
N VAL A 128 -12.23 -2.85 -0.79
CA VAL A 128 -10.94 -2.27 -0.41
C VAL A 128 -9.88 -2.71 -1.41
N ALA A 129 -8.97 -1.81 -1.76
CA ALA A 129 -7.83 -2.08 -2.60
C ALA A 129 -6.53 -1.60 -1.94
N VAL A 130 -5.45 -2.33 -2.18
CA VAL A 130 -4.09 -1.96 -1.78
C VAL A 130 -3.18 -1.91 -3.00
N THR A 131 -2.29 -0.94 -3.01
CA THR A 131 -1.26 -0.79 -4.05
C THR A 131 0.06 -0.31 -3.46
N HIS A 132 1.12 -0.39 -4.27
CA HIS A 132 2.40 0.25 -4.00
C HIS A 132 2.91 0.85 -5.31
N LEU A 133 2.87 2.18 -5.43
CA LEU A 133 3.30 2.88 -6.62
C LEU A 133 4.84 3.02 -6.63
N ASN A 134 5.43 3.14 -7.80
CA ASN A 134 6.88 3.23 -7.96
C ASN A 134 7.48 4.45 -7.25
N VAL A 135 8.63 4.24 -6.61
CA VAL A 135 9.42 5.31 -5.98
C VAL A 135 10.06 6.21 -7.04
N THR A 136 10.17 7.50 -6.71
CA THR A 136 10.81 8.50 -7.58
C THR A 136 11.91 9.26 -6.83
N PRO A 137 12.92 9.81 -7.55
CA PRO A 137 13.96 10.60 -6.90
C PRO A 137 13.35 11.77 -6.14
N LEU A 138 13.69 11.90 -4.84
CA LEU A 138 13.22 13.00 -3.97
C LEU A 138 11.70 13.22 -3.98
N GLY A 139 10.93 12.19 -4.31
CA GLY A 139 9.47 12.28 -4.44
C GLY A 139 9.01 13.18 -5.60
N THR A 140 9.85 13.38 -6.63
CA THR A 140 9.48 14.18 -7.80
C THR A 140 8.45 13.45 -8.64
N SER A 141 7.44 14.15 -9.16
CA SER A 141 6.44 13.56 -10.04
C SER A 141 7.03 13.36 -11.43
N THR A 142 7.41 12.13 -11.76
CA THR A 142 7.93 11.79 -13.11
C THR A 142 6.79 11.51 -14.10
N PRO A 143 7.03 11.64 -15.43
CA PRO A 143 6.05 11.23 -16.44
C PRO A 143 5.60 9.77 -16.28
N TYR A 144 6.53 8.85 -16.01
CA TYR A 144 6.23 7.44 -15.78
C TYR A 144 5.31 7.26 -14.56
N GLN A 145 5.62 7.89 -13.40
CA GLN A 145 4.79 7.77 -12.20
C GLN A 145 3.37 8.32 -12.43
N ARG A 146 3.24 9.45 -13.16
CA ARG A 146 1.91 9.99 -13.50
C ARG A 146 1.12 9.08 -14.43
N GLU A 147 1.79 8.44 -15.41
CA GLU A 147 1.15 7.46 -16.28
C GLU A 147 0.65 6.25 -15.49
N SER A 148 1.50 5.70 -14.60
CA SER A 148 1.13 4.61 -13.70
C SER A 148 -0.04 5.00 -12.79
N ALA A 149 0.01 6.18 -12.17
CA ALA A 149 -1.10 6.70 -11.36
C ALA A 149 -2.39 6.84 -12.16
N GLY A 150 -2.33 7.32 -13.42
CA GLY A 150 -3.48 7.40 -14.30
C GLY A 150 -4.12 6.03 -14.59
N LYS A 151 -3.31 5.00 -14.83
CA LYS A 151 -3.80 3.61 -15.01
C LYS A 151 -4.41 3.07 -13.70
N LEU A 152 -3.77 3.29 -12.57
CA LEU A 152 -4.30 2.93 -11.24
C LEU A 152 -5.67 3.59 -10.98
N ILE A 153 -5.80 4.88 -11.28
CA ILE A 153 -7.07 5.62 -11.15
C ILE A 153 -8.17 4.98 -12.00
N GLN A 154 -7.89 4.64 -13.26
CA GLN A 154 -8.84 3.99 -14.14
C GLN A 154 -9.33 2.64 -13.57
N LEU A 155 -8.40 1.80 -13.06
CA LEU A 155 -8.74 0.53 -12.43
C LEU A 155 -9.59 0.75 -11.16
N ALA A 156 -9.19 1.68 -10.30
CA ALA A 156 -9.91 1.98 -9.07
C ALA A 156 -11.33 2.52 -9.34
N GLN A 157 -11.48 3.40 -10.32
CA GLN A 157 -12.79 3.89 -10.76
C GLN A 157 -13.67 2.76 -11.34
N ALA A 158 -13.10 1.87 -12.14
CA ALA A 158 -13.81 0.71 -12.67
C ALA A 158 -14.25 -0.25 -11.55
N GLN A 159 -13.43 -0.44 -10.52
CA GLN A 159 -13.80 -1.22 -9.33
C GLN A 159 -14.91 -0.54 -8.54
N ALA A 160 -14.85 0.78 -8.33
CA ALA A 160 -15.90 1.54 -7.66
C ALA A 160 -17.24 1.48 -8.44
N GLN A 161 -17.21 1.62 -9.75
CA GLN A 161 -18.40 1.51 -10.59
C GLN A 161 -19.06 0.12 -10.51
N ARG A 162 -18.26 -0.94 -10.48
CA ARG A 162 -18.79 -2.33 -10.39
C ARG A 162 -19.33 -2.68 -9.00
N ASN A 163 -18.73 -2.13 -7.93
CA ASN A 163 -19.01 -2.54 -6.55
C ASN A 163 -19.70 -1.45 -5.71
N GLY A 164 -19.95 -0.27 -6.28
CA GLY A 164 -20.63 0.87 -5.67
C GLY A 164 -19.71 1.87 -4.99
N ASP A 165 -18.67 1.43 -4.30
CA ASP A 165 -17.69 2.29 -3.61
C ASP A 165 -16.36 1.57 -3.43
N LEU A 166 -15.29 2.36 -3.16
CA LEU A 166 -13.95 1.83 -2.98
C LEU A 166 -13.18 2.63 -1.91
N LEU A 167 -12.41 1.92 -1.09
CA LEU A 167 -11.25 2.47 -0.37
C LEU A 167 -9.98 1.96 -1.04
N LEU A 168 -9.15 2.85 -1.54
CA LEU A 168 -7.81 2.59 -2.08
C LEU A 168 -6.77 3.05 -1.06
N THR A 169 -5.92 2.13 -0.61
CA THR A 169 -4.86 2.42 0.36
C THR A 169 -3.51 1.92 -0.12
N GLY A 170 -2.44 2.41 0.48
CA GLY A 170 -1.07 1.95 0.21
C GLY A 170 -0.04 3.05 0.29
N ASP A 171 1.18 2.69 -0.11
CA ASP A 171 2.27 3.63 -0.34
C ASP A 171 2.24 4.07 -1.82
N PHE A 172 1.90 5.33 -2.03
CA PHE A 172 1.83 5.90 -3.38
C PHE A 172 3.17 6.48 -3.85
N ASN A 173 4.18 6.55 -2.98
CA ASN A 173 5.48 7.18 -3.28
C ASN A 173 5.35 8.58 -3.93
N ALA A 174 4.20 9.20 -3.76
CA ALA A 174 3.80 10.49 -4.30
C ALA A 174 3.50 11.44 -3.13
N PRO A 175 4.41 12.35 -2.78
CA PRO A 175 4.19 13.25 -1.65
C PRO A 175 2.97 14.14 -1.85
N ARG A 176 2.14 14.25 -0.81
CA ARG A 176 0.98 15.14 -0.77
C ARG A 176 1.35 16.56 -1.21
N GLY A 177 0.52 17.16 -2.06
CA GLY A 177 0.74 18.48 -2.66
C GLY A 177 1.73 18.48 -3.84
N ARG A 178 2.03 17.30 -4.41
CA ARG A 178 2.78 17.17 -5.66
C ARG A 178 1.90 16.55 -6.75
N ALA A 179 2.23 16.81 -8.02
CA ALA A 179 1.37 16.54 -9.16
C ALA A 179 0.83 15.10 -9.26
N THR A 180 1.58 14.08 -8.84
CA THR A 180 1.07 12.68 -8.87
C THR A 180 0.04 12.46 -7.76
N PHE A 181 0.26 13.01 -6.55
CA PHE A 181 -0.72 12.94 -5.47
C PHE A 181 -1.99 13.70 -5.85
N ASP A 182 -1.83 14.92 -6.36
CA ASP A 182 -2.95 15.79 -6.73
C ASP A 182 -3.80 15.13 -7.82
N LEU A 183 -3.17 14.45 -8.80
CA LEU A 183 -3.87 13.67 -9.82
C LEU A 183 -4.77 12.58 -9.21
N ILE A 184 -4.34 11.90 -8.15
CA ILE A 184 -5.17 10.90 -7.45
C ILE A 184 -6.29 11.60 -6.67
N ALA A 185 -5.97 12.70 -5.99
CA ALA A 185 -6.91 13.47 -5.18
C ALA A 185 -8.00 14.20 -6.00
N GLU A 186 -7.79 14.42 -7.30
CA GLU A 186 -8.82 14.90 -8.23
C GLU A 186 -9.97 13.89 -8.42
N HIS A 187 -9.71 12.60 -8.18
CA HIS A 187 -10.67 11.52 -8.43
C HIS A 187 -11.19 10.84 -7.17
N PHE A 188 -10.47 10.93 -6.06
CA PHE A 188 -10.80 10.31 -4.79
C PHE A 188 -10.60 11.28 -3.63
N ILE A 189 -11.36 11.11 -2.56
CA ILE A 189 -11.23 11.90 -1.35
C ILE A 189 -10.01 11.40 -0.58
N ASP A 190 -9.07 12.29 -0.25
CA ASP A 190 -7.98 11.98 0.67
C ASP A 190 -8.54 11.93 2.10
N GLY A 191 -8.60 10.72 2.65
CA GLY A 191 -9.12 10.46 3.99
C GLY A 191 -8.12 10.67 5.12
N VAL A 192 -6.83 10.94 4.80
CA VAL A 192 -5.82 11.18 5.83
C VAL A 192 -5.89 12.63 6.31
N PRO A 193 -6.07 12.90 7.62
CA PRO A 193 -6.14 14.26 8.15
C PRO A 193 -4.95 15.14 7.77
N PRO A 194 -5.16 16.42 7.42
CA PRO A 194 -4.11 17.29 6.88
C PRO A 194 -3.01 17.65 7.90
N HIS A 195 -3.22 17.44 9.17
CA HIS A 195 -2.18 17.66 10.19
C HIS A 195 -1.08 16.59 10.16
N TYR A 196 -1.31 15.43 9.54
CA TYR A 196 -0.25 14.48 9.23
C TYR A 196 0.50 14.94 7.98
N THR A 197 1.76 15.33 8.15
CA THR A 197 2.58 15.93 7.10
C THR A 197 3.69 15.02 6.58
N SER A 198 3.98 13.93 7.28
CA SER A 198 4.92 12.89 6.86
C SER A 198 4.40 11.53 7.29
N SER A 199 4.48 10.55 6.42
CA SER A 199 4.25 9.14 6.75
C SER A 199 5.55 8.33 6.86
N ILE A 200 6.70 8.96 6.70
CA ILE A 200 8.00 8.34 6.91
C ILE A 200 8.38 8.43 8.39
N ASP A 201 8.74 7.30 8.98
CA ASP A 201 9.28 7.27 10.35
C ASP A 201 10.80 7.47 10.31
N GLY A 202 11.23 8.70 10.49
CA GLY A 202 12.65 9.07 10.40
C GLY A 202 13.55 8.37 11.43
N SER A 203 12.98 7.83 12.51
CA SER A 203 13.74 7.06 13.50
C SER A 203 14.12 5.65 13.02
N LEU A 204 13.40 5.13 12.02
CA LEU A 204 13.58 3.79 11.44
C LEU A 204 14.02 3.85 9.98
N HIS A 205 13.66 4.90 9.26
CA HIS A 205 13.99 5.06 7.86
C HIS A 205 15.49 5.35 7.67
N ARG A 206 16.14 4.64 6.74
CA ARG A 206 17.60 4.72 6.47
C ARG A 206 18.11 6.12 6.11
N ALA A 207 17.27 6.98 5.56
CA ALA A 207 17.61 8.35 5.19
C ALA A 207 17.21 9.39 6.27
N GLY A 208 16.73 8.93 7.44
CA GLY A 208 16.26 9.81 8.51
C GLY A 208 14.93 10.48 8.19
N ASP A 209 14.70 11.66 8.76
CA ASP A 209 13.46 12.41 8.58
C ASP A 209 13.30 12.91 7.14
N ILE A 210 12.24 12.46 6.50
CA ILE A 210 11.83 12.91 5.18
C ILE A 210 10.39 13.45 5.31
N PRO A 211 10.16 14.75 5.07
CA PRO A 211 8.85 15.37 5.29
C PRO A 211 7.87 15.06 4.14
N PHE A 212 7.67 13.77 3.85
CA PHE A 212 6.78 13.33 2.77
C PHE A 212 5.63 12.50 3.32
N MET A 213 4.41 12.96 3.06
CA MET A 213 3.19 12.16 3.23
C MET A 213 2.97 11.39 1.93
N VAL A 214 3.35 10.11 1.90
CA VAL A 214 3.31 9.25 0.70
C VAL A 214 2.33 8.08 0.85
N ASP A 215 2.00 7.70 2.08
CA ASP A 215 0.98 6.69 2.35
C ASP A 215 -0.41 7.34 2.37
N GLY A 216 -1.41 6.66 1.82
CA GLY A 216 -2.74 7.24 1.62
C GLY A 216 -3.91 6.33 1.94
N LEU A 217 -5.04 6.97 2.20
CA LEU A 217 -6.38 6.39 2.34
C LEU A 217 -7.33 7.17 1.43
N PHE A 218 -7.38 6.81 0.15
CA PHE A 218 -8.25 7.45 -0.83
C PHE A 218 -9.58 6.73 -0.94
N HIS A 219 -10.69 7.44 -0.90
CA HIS A 219 -12.00 6.79 -0.96
C HIS A 219 -13.00 7.51 -1.86
N THR A 220 -14.02 6.79 -2.30
CA THR A 220 -15.18 7.36 -3.00
C THR A 220 -16.15 8.01 -2.00
N PRO A 221 -17.05 8.90 -2.45
CA PRO A 221 -17.98 9.62 -1.57
C PRO A 221 -18.95 8.75 -0.76
N GLY A 222 -19.25 7.52 -1.22
CA GLY A 222 -20.13 6.61 -0.51
C GLY A 222 -19.48 5.94 0.71
N TYR A 223 -18.18 6.17 0.96
CA TYR A 223 -17.51 5.72 2.17
C TYR A 223 -17.23 6.88 3.12
N ARG A 224 -17.28 6.57 4.41
CA ARG A 224 -16.88 7.44 5.50
C ARG A 224 -15.74 6.80 6.27
N LEU A 225 -14.67 7.56 6.48
CA LEU A 225 -13.55 7.18 7.31
C LEU A 225 -13.63 7.88 8.66
N GLU A 226 -13.53 7.11 9.74
CA GLU A 226 -13.55 7.61 11.11
C GLU A 226 -12.30 7.13 11.85
N ASN A 227 -11.89 7.85 12.88
CA ASN A 227 -10.76 7.49 13.73
C ASN A 227 -9.47 7.24 12.93
N VAL A 228 -9.24 8.03 11.88
CA VAL A 228 -8.02 7.93 11.09
C VAL A 228 -6.83 8.28 11.99
N ARG A 229 -5.88 7.36 12.08
CA ARG A 229 -4.67 7.50 12.90
C ARG A 229 -3.44 7.09 12.11
N MET A 230 -2.34 7.76 12.40
CA MET A 230 -1.02 7.39 11.96
C MET A 230 -0.16 7.02 13.17
N SER A 231 0.47 5.87 13.13
CA SER A 231 1.26 5.30 14.22
C SER A 231 2.72 5.18 13.82
N THR A 232 3.61 5.80 14.59
CA THR A 232 5.07 5.69 14.45
C THR A 232 5.62 4.47 15.18
N GLY A 233 6.88 4.12 14.94
CA GLY A 233 7.59 3.02 15.60
C GLY A 233 7.16 1.63 15.10
N VAL A 234 6.49 1.54 13.96
CA VAL A 234 5.98 0.28 13.38
C VAL A 234 6.90 -0.24 12.28
N SER A 235 7.25 0.59 11.33
CA SER A 235 8.18 0.33 10.23
C SER A 235 8.94 1.63 9.94
N ASP A 236 9.76 1.66 8.89
CA ASP A 236 10.32 2.88 8.32
C ASP A 236 9.24 3.79 7.70
N HIS A 237 8.03 3.24 7.47
CA HIS A 237 6.78 3.96 7.28
C HIS A 237 5.89 3.89 8.51
N CYS A 238 5.13 4.95 8.75
CA CYS A 238 4.09 4.97 9.76
C CYS A 238 2.90 4.11 9.32
N ALA A 239 2.32 3.35 10.25
CA ALA A 239 1.11 2.61 9.98
C ALA A 239 -0.11 3.54 9.93
N LEU A 240 -0.90 3.52 8.87
CA LEU A 240 -2.21 4.15 8.78
C LEU A 240 -3.29 3.18 9.29
N SER A 241 -4.23 3.68 10.07
CA SER A 241 -5.41 2.91 10.47
C SER A 241 -6.66 3.78 10.49
N CYS A 242 -7.80 3.18 10.18
CA CYS A 242 -9.10 3.86 10.21
C CYS A 242 -10.23 2.86 10.42
N ARG A 243 -11.41 3.39 10.71
CA ARG A 243 -12.67 2.67 10.60
C ARG A 243 -13.40 3.16 9.36
N VAL A 244 -13.72 2.25 8.45
CA VAL A 244 -14.49 2.54 7.23
C VAL A 244 -15.92 2.01 7.36
N SER A 245 -16.89 2.78 6.86
CA SER A 245 -18.30 2.39 6.75
C SER A 245 -18.90 3.00 5.49
N LYS A 246 -20.04 2.47 5.03
CA LYS A 246 -20.87 3.19 4.04
C LYS A 246 -21.55 4.39 4.69
N THR A 247 -21.67 5.47 3.93
CA THR A 247 -22.38 6.71 4.33
C THR A 247 -23.87 6.46 4.44
#